data_d5af73c53bb45bc35e05f996ad347bb5
#
_entry.id   d5af73c53bb45bc35e05f996ad347bb5
#
_cell.length_a   1.000
_cell.length_b   1.000
_cell.length_c   1.000
_cell.angle_alpha   90.00
_cell.angle_beta   90.00
_cell.angle_gamma   90.00
#
_symmetry.space_group_name_H-M   'P 1'
#
loop_
_entity.id
_entity.type
_entity.pdbx_description
1 polymer ?
#
loop_
_entity_poly.entity_id
_entity_poly.type
_entity_poly.pdbx_seq_one_letter_code
_entity_poly.pdbx_strand_id
1 'polypeptide(L)'
;MLLTLTLACALAAPPTPRQAIAQVLTTQTAAWNRGDIPTFMAGYWHSDSLVFIGKGGATYGWQPTLDNYKKHYPSAAEMGKLDFSQLRITPLGTEVAQVVGHWHLARPGAATGDAQGQFLLIFRKLNGQWVIVADHSS
;
A
#
# COMPACT_ATOMS: atom_id res chain seq x y z
N MET A 1 23.48 -30.42 41.49
CA MET A 1 23.29 -28.97 41.29
C MET A 1 22.75 -28.79 39.89
N LEU A 2 21.41 -28.68 39.72
CA LEU A 2 20.79 -28.45 38.42
C LEU A 2 20.81 -26.95 38.10
N LEU A 3 21.48 -26.57 37.04
CA LEU A 3 21.52 -25.21 36.54
C LEU A 3 20.26 -25.05 35.68
N THR A 4 19.22 -24.35 36.15
CA THR A 4 18.06 -23.98 35.35
C THR A 4 18.41 -22.81 34.46
N LEU A 5 18.58 -23.06 33.16
CA LEU A 5 18.79 -22.05 32.17
C LEU A 5 17.43 -21.38 31.85
N THR A 6 17.16 -20.21 32.45
CA THR A 6 15.95 -19.41 32.08
C THR A 6 16.21 -18.74 30.74
N LEU A 7 15.56 -19.25 29.72
CA LEU A 7 15.52 -18.62 28.39
C LEU A 7 14.62 -17.37 28.47
N ALA A 8 15.24 -16.20 28.61
CA ALA A 8 14.52 -14.93 28.52
C ALA A 8 14.08 -14.70 27.05
N CYS A 9 12.80 -14.90 26.78
CA CYS A 9 12.21 -14.54 25.51
C CYS A 9 12.13 -13.00 25.45
N ALA A 10 13.07 -12.35 24.78
CA ALA A 10 13.03 -10.92 24.55
C ALA A 10 11.88 -10.62 23.59
N LEU A 11 10.77 -10.07 24.09
CA LEU A 11 9.68 -9.56 23.27
C LEU A 11 10.19 -8.38 22.45
N ALA A 12 10.12 -8.48 21.11
CA ALA A 12 10.45 -7.39 20.22
C ALA A 12 9.51 -6.20 20.47
N ALA A 13 10.05 -4.98 20.44
CA ALA A 13 9.24 -3.77 20.55
C ALA A 13 8.24 -3.69 19.37
N PRO A 14 7.00 -3.16 19.58
CA PRO A 14 6.04 -2.98 18.50
C PRO A 14 6.61 -2.03 17.44
N PRO A 15 6.25 -2.19 16.15
CA PRO A 15 6.74 -1.34 15.08
C PRO A 15 6.29 0.10 15.27
N THR A 16 7.16 1.06 14.92
CA THR A 16 6.78 2.47 14.83
C THR A 16 5.74 2.67 13.71
N PRO A 17 4.96 3.77 13.72
CA PRO A 17 4.06 4.09 12.60
C PRO A 17 4.77 4.06 11.24
N ARG A 18 5.98 4.59 11.14
CA ARG A 18 6.79 4.57 9.91
C ARG A 18 7.10 3.14 9.45
N GLN A 19 7.51 2.29 10.37
CA GLN A 19 7.83 0.88 10.07
C GLN A 19 6.57 0.11 9.65
N ALA A 20 5.46 0.30 10.35
CA ALA A 20 4.19 -0.36 10.04
C ALA A 20 3.65 0.05 8.67
N ILE A 21 3.68 1.35 8.35
CA ILE A 21 3.23 1.88 7.05
C ILE A 21 4.16 1.40 5.92
N ALA A 22 5.48 1.43 6.13
CA ALA A 22 6.43 0.90 5.15
C ALA A 22 6.16 -0.58 4.87
N GLN A 23 5.77 -1.37 5.89
CA GLN A 23 5.41 -2.77 5.72
C GLN A 23 4.12 -2.94 4.89
N VAL A 24 3.12 -2.09 5.05
CA VAL A 24 1.92 -2.10 4.19
C VAL A 24 2.31 -1.91 2.73
N LEU A 25 3.14 -0.92 2.43
CA LEU A 25 3.60 -0.64 1.05
C LEU A 25 4.44 -1.80 0.49
N THR A 26 5.29 -2.41 1.29
CA THR A 26 6.06 -3.62 0.90
C THR A 26 5.13 -4.78 0.55
N THR A 27 4.12 -5.02 1.37
CA THR A 27 3.11 -6.08 1.14
C THR A 27 2.31 -5.80 -0.13
N GLN A 28 1.92 -4.55 -0.36
CA GLN A 28 1.22 -4.14 -1.59
C GLN A 28 2.09 -4.38 -2.83
N THR A 29 3.35 -3.99 -2.80
CA THR A 29 4.29 -4.22 -3.90
C THR A 29 4.42 -5.71 -4.21
N ALA A 30 4.59 -6.55 -3.19
CA ALA A 30 4.68 -7.99 -3.36
C ALA A 30 3.39 -8.60 -3.95
N ALA A 31 2.22 -8.15 -3.48
CA ALA A 31 0.92 -8.60 -3.99
C ALA A 31 0.74 -8.21 -5.47
N TRP A 32 1.00 -6.96 -5.82
CA TRP A 32 0.94 -6.49 -7.20
C TRP A 32 1.85 -7.32 -8.12
N ASN A 33 3.09 -7.52 -7.70
CA ASN A 33 4.11 -8.19 -8.51
C ASN A 33 3.87 -9.68 -8.74
N ARG A 34 2.93 -10.29 -7.98
CA ARG A 34 2.42 -11.64 -8.27
C ARG A 34 1.03 -11.66 -8.92
N GLY A 35 0.50 -10.48 -9.29
CA GLY A 35 -0.81 -10.38 -9.95
C GLY A 35 -2.02 -10.45 -9.01
N ASP A 36 -1.82 -10.24 -7.71
CA ASP A 36 -2.84 -10.38 -6.69
C ASP A 36 -3.42 -9.01 -6.30
N ILE A 37 -4.30 -8.47 -7.15
CA ILE A 37 -4.97 -7.18 -6.92
C ILE A 37 -5.81 -7.20 -5.62
N PRO A 38 -6.58 -8.24 -5.28
CA PRO A 38 -7.31 -8.25 -4.02
C PRO A 38 -6.42 -8.09 -2.78
N THR A 39 -5.26 -8.75 -2.73
CA THR A 39 -4.32 -8.59 -1.61
C THR A 39 -3.64 -7.21 -1.63
N PHE A 40 -3.36 -6.66 -2.80
CA PHE A 40 -2.93 -5.26 -2.93
C PHE A 40 -3.96 -4.31 -2.31
N MET A 41 -5.24 -4.52 -2.60
CA MET A 41 -6.34 -3.72 -2.06
C MET A 41 -6.59 -3.92 -0.56
N ALA A 42 -6.05 -4.96 0.06
CA ALA A 42 -6.12 -5.14 1.52
C ALA A 42 -5.36 -4.04 2.29
N GLY A 43 -4.45 -3.32 1.64
CA GLY A 43 -3.80 -2.13 2.21
C GLY A 43 -4.69 -0.90 2.30
N TYR A 44 -5.84 -0.90 1.63
CA TYR A 44 -6.82 0.17 1.64
C TYR A 44 -7.94 -0.10 2.64
N TRP A 45 -8.49 0.97 3.18
CA TRP A 45 -9.64 0.92 4.07
C TRP A 45 -10.86 0.30 3.37
N HIS A 46 -11.35 -0.81 3.93
CA HIS A 46 -12.53 -1.49 3.39
C HIS A 46 -13.80 -0.76 3.81
N SER A 47 -14.10 0.36 3.15
CA SER A 47 -15.20 1.26 3.48
C SER A 47 -15.72 1.95 2.22
N ASP A 48 -16.99 2.30 2.23
CA ASP A 48 -17.59 3.14 1.18
C ASP A 48 -17.05 4.58 1.22
N SER A 49 -16.38 4.97 2.28
CA SER A 49 -15.77 6.29 2.46
C SER A 49 -14.32 6.37 1.99
N LEU A 50 -13.72 5.28 1.53
CA LEU A 50 -12.41 5.34 0.86
C LEU A 50 -12.50 6.26 -0.35
N VAL A 51 -11.52 7.14 -0.54
CA VAL A 51 -11.42 7.97 -1.74
C VAL A 51 -10.12 7.69 -2.49
N PHE A 52 -10.24 7.47 -3.79
CA PHE A 52 -9.14 7.37 -4.72
C PHE A 52 -9.31 8.41 -5.82
N ILE A 53 -8.30 9.25 -6.03
CA ILE A 53 -8.28 10.26 -7.09
C ILE A 53 -7.16 9.91 -8.07
N GLY A 54 -7.53 9.58 -9.29
CA GLY A 54 -6.61 9.34 -10.38
C GLY A 54 -6.90 10.26 -11.56
N LYS A 55 -6.36 9.95 -12.73
CA LYS A 55 -6.58 10.73 -13.96
C LYS A 55 -8.07 10.83 -14.36
N GLY A 56 -8.86 9.84 -14.03
CA GLY A 56 -10.30 9.79 -14.31
C GLY A 56 -11.17 10.53 -13.30
N GLY A 57 -10.58 11.16 -12.29
CA GLY A 57 -11.28 11.82 -11.21
C GLY A 57 -11.40 10.98 -9.94
N ALA A 58 -12.34 11.34 -9.08
CA ALA A 58 -12.53 10.68 -7.79
C ALA A 58 -13.41 9.44 -7.91
N THR A 59 -12.96 8.37 -7.25
CA THR A 59 -13.72 7.15 -7.01
C THR A 59 -13.90 7.00 -5.50
N TYR A 60 -15.12 6.72 -5.07
CA TYR A 60 -15.47 6.52 -3.67
C TYR A 60 -15.80 5.05 -3.43
N GLY A 61 -15.25 4.51 -2.35
CA GLY A 61 -15.50 3.15 -1.90
C GLY A 61 -14.42 2.14 -2.31
N TRP A 62 -14.24 1.14 -1.45
CA TRP A 62 -13.25 0.08 -1.63
C TRP A 62 -13.57 -0.81 -2.85
N GLN A 63 -14.83 -1.24 -2.98
CA GLN A 63 -15.22 -2.12 -4.07
C GLN A 63 -15.11 -1.45 -5.46
N PRO A 64 -15.60 -0.21 -5.65
CA PRO A 64 -15.41 0.50 -6.92
C PRO A 64 -13.92 0.71 -7.26
N THR A 65 -13.08 0.96 -6.27
CA THR A 65 -11.63 1.11 -6.46
C THR A 65 -11.00 -0.21 -6.91
N LEU A 66 -11.36 -1.34 -6.28
CA LEU A 66 -10.93 -2.67 -6.71
C LEU A 66 -11.37 -2.96 -8.16
N ASP A 67 -12.61 -2.67 -8.49
CA ASP A 67 -13.16 -2.92 -9.83
C ASP A 67 -12.43 -2.09 -10.89
N ASN A 68 -12.08 -0.84 -10.58
CA ASN A 68 -11.29 0.01 -11.46
C ASN A 68 -9.87 -0.54 -11.67
N TYR A 69 -9.21 -1.04 -10.64
CA TYR A 69 -7.91 -1.69 -10.78
C TYR A 69 -7.98 -2.91 -11.70
N LYS A 70 -8.96 -3.78 -11.51
CA LYS A 70 -9.15 -4.96 -12.36
C LYS A 70 -9.44 -4.59 -13.81
N LYS A 71 -10.22 -3.52 -14.04
CA LYS A 71 -10.55 -3.04 -15.38
C LYS A 71 -9.35 -2.45 -16.12
N HIS A 72 -8.52 -1.66 -15.42
CA HIS A 72 -7.38 -0.98 -16.05
C HIS A 72 -6.12 -1.85 -16.14
N TYR A 73 -6.02 -2.88 -15.32
CA TYR A 73 -4.88 -3.80 -15.25
C TYR A 73 -5.33 -5.26 -15.39
N PRO A 74 -5.89 -5.64 -16.57
CA PRO A 74 -6.55 -6.94 -16.74
C PRO A 74 -5.57 -8.11 -16.93
N SER A 75 -4.28 -7.85 -17.12
CA SER A 75 -3.27 -8.87 -17.40
C SER A 75 -1.94 -8.57 -16.73
N ALA A 76 -1.08 -9.57 -16.64
CA ALA A 76 0.28 -9.41 -16.13
C ALA A 76 1.09 -8.38 -16.92
N ALA A 77 0.90 -8.31 -18.24
CA ALA A 77 1.55 -7.33 -19.11
C ALA A 77 1.14 -5.89 -18.76
N GLU A 78 -0.15 -5.66 -18.52
CA GLU A 78 -0.68 -4.35 -18.14
C GLU A 78 -0.27 -3.95 -16.71
N MET A 79 -0.21 -4.90 -15.78
CA MET A 79 0.24 -4.67 -14.42
C MET A 79 1.72 -4.34 -14.36
N GLY A 80 2.55 -5.07 -15.09
CA GLY A 80 4.01 -4.95 -15.04
C GLY A 80 4.58 -5.27 -13.66
N LYS A 81 5.72 -4.67 -13.38
CA LYS A 81 6.39 -4.73 -12.07
C LYS A 81 6.32 -3.37 -11.39
N LEU A 82 5.72 -3.37 -10.21
CA LEU A 82 5.59 -2.18 -9.37
C LEU A 82 6.82 -2.00 -8.50
N ASP A 83 7.32 -0.78 -8.45
CA ASP A 83 8.20 -0.31 -7.38
C ASP A 83 7.74 1.06 -6.88
N PHE A 84 7.97 1.31 -5.60
CA PHE A 84 7.81 2.61 -4.96
C PHE A 84 9.19 3.18 -4.63
N SER A 85 9.36 4.46 -4.88
CA SER A 85 10.60 5.18 -4.58
C SER A 85 10.32 6.56 -3.99
N GLN A 86 11.36 7.23 -3.51
CA GLN A 86 11.28 8.57 -2.93
C GLN A 86 10.23 8.69 -1.83
N LEU A 87 10.05 7.63 -1.05
CA LEU A 87 9.03 7.55 -0.01
C LEU A 87 9.34 8.52 1.15
N ARG A 88 8.38 9.37 1.46
CA ARG A 88 8.40 10.24 2.63
C ARG A 88 7.17 9.95 3.49
N ILE A 89 7.38 9.23 4.57
CA ILE A 89 6.34 8.89 5.54
C ILE A 89 6.40 9.92 6.67
N THR A 90 5.31 10.67 6.86
CA THR A 90 5.22 11.72 7.87
C THR A 90 4.05 11.42 8.80
N PRO A 91 4.31 10.97 10.04
CA PRO A 91 3.26 10.87 11.05
C PRO A 91 2.68 12.25 11.36
N LEU A 92 1.36 12.36 11.36
CA LEU A 92 0.61 13.58 11.70
C LEU A 92 -0.03 13.49 13.09
N GLY A 93 0.14 12.36 13.75
CA GLY A 93 -0.37 12.01 15.06
C GLY A 93 -0.04 10.56 15.35
N THR A 94 -0.64 9.98 16.39
CA THR A 94 -0.40 8.58 16.77
C THR A 94 -1.11 7.59 15.87
N GLU A 95 -2.17 8.02 15.16
CA GLU A 95 -3.05 7.17 14.36
C GLU A 95 -3.32 7.73 12.96
N VAL A 96 -2.60 8.75 12.56
CA VAL A 96 -2.70 9.37 11.22
C VAL A 96 -1.32 9.66 10.67
N ALA A 97 -1.11 9.39 9.40
CA ALA A 97 0.12 9.70 8.68
C ALA A 97 -0.17 10.04 7.23
N GLN A 98 0.70 10.84 6.63
CA GLN A 98 0.73 11.01 5.18
C GLN A 98 1.98 10.35 4.58
N VAL A 99 1.85 9.87 3.36
CA VAL A 99 2.97 9.35 2.58
C VAL A 99 2.97 10.03 1.21
N VAL A 100 4.10 10.61 0.86
CA VAL A 100 4.37 11.07 -0.51
C VAL A 100 5.40 10.12 -1.11
N GLY A 101 5.22 9.76 -2.37
CA GLY A 101 6.14 8.89 -3.06
C GLY A 101 5.97 8.92 -4.57
N HIS A 102 6.79 8.13 -5.21
CA HIS A 102 6.78 7.91 -6.65
C HIS A 102 6.46 6.44 -6.90
N TRP A 103 5.53 6.17 -7.81
CA TRP A 103 5.21 4.83 -8.27
C TRP A 103 5.69 4.64 -9.70
N HIS A 104 6.14 3.43 -10.01
CA HIS A 104 6.57 3.04 -11.33
C HIS A 104 6.12 1.61 -11.65
N LEU A 105 5.57 1.44 -12.83
CA LEU A 105 5.25 0.13 -13.41
C LEU A 105 6.17 -0.11 -14.61
N ALA A 106 7.11 -1.04 -14.48
CA ALA A 106 7.90 -1.52 -15.61
C ALA A 106 7.05 -2.50 -16.41
N ARG A 107 6.69 -2.11 -17.63
CA ARG A 107 5.76 -2.85 -18.50
C ARG A 107 6.34 -3.12 -19.89
N PRO A 108 7.42 -3.90 -20.00
CA PRO A 108 8.07 -4.15 -21.30
C PRO A 108 7.16 -4.88 -22.30
N GLY A 109 6.15 -5.62 -21.80
CA GLY A 109 5.18 -6.34 -22.62
C GLY A 109 3.92 -5.57 -22.99
N ALA A 110 3.72 -4.34 -22.47
CA ALA A 110 2.55 -3.52 -22.75
C ALA A 110 2.80 -2.59 -23.93
N ALA A 111 1.79 -2.43 -24.80
CA ALA A 111 1.87 -1.55 -25.98
C ALA A 111 2.11 -0.08 -25.58
N THR A 112 1.61 0.36 -24.42
CA THR A 112 1.76 1.71 -23.89
C THR A 112 3.07 1.94 -23.14
N GLY A 113 3.91 0.91 -22.95
CA GLY A 113 5.16 1.00 -22.22
C GLY A 113 4.98 1.21 -20.71
N ASP A 114 6.02 1.67 -20.06
CA ASP A 114 6.03 1.95 -18.62
C ASP A 114 5.03 3.03 -18.25
N ALA A 115 4.55 2.96 -17.00
CA ALA A 115 3.76 4.02 -16.38
C ALA A 115 4.40 4.43 -15.06
N GLN A 116 4.26 5.69 -14.71
CA GLN A 116 4.80 6.23 -13.47
C GLN A 116 4.08 7.51 -13.07
N GLY A 117 4.22 7.88 -11.83
CA GLY A 117 3.69 9.11 -11.31
C GLY A 117 3.99 9.30 -9.85
N GLN A 118 3.41 10.34 -9.29
CA GLN A 118 3.50 10.61 -7.85
C GLN A 118 2.21 10.28 -7.15
N PHE A 119 2.30 10.05 -5.84
CA PHE A 119 1.13 9.84 -5.00
C PHE A 119 1.24 10.59 -3.68
N LEU A 120 0.07 10.93 -3.16
CA LEU A 120 -0.14 11.32 -1.78
C LEU A 120 -1.15 10.36 -1.17
N LEU A 121 -0.75 9.66 -0.11
CA LEU A 121 -1.60 8.76 0.65
C LEU A 121 -1.84 9.33 2.04
N ILE A 122 -3.07 9.20 2.53
CA ILE A 122 -3.40 9.37 3.93
C ILE A 122 -3.66 8.00 4.53
N PHE A 123 -2.90 7.67 5.56
CA PHE A 123 -3.06 6.47 6.37
C PHE A 123 -3.74 6.78 7.68
N ARG A 124 -4.59 5.88 8.13
CA ARG A 124 -5.12 5.87 9.50
C ARG A 124 -4.91 4.50 10.14
N LYS A 125 -4.67 4.52 11.45
CA LYS A 125 -4.65 3.29 12.25
C LYS A 125 -6.06 3.03 12.73
N LEU A 126 -6.70 1.99 12.17
CA LEU A 126 -8.07 1.58 12.48
C LEU A 126 -8.05 0.14 12.98
N ASN A 127 -8.63 -0.11 14.15
CA ASN A 127 -8.63 -1.45 14.77
C ASN A 127 -7.21 -2.07 14.83
N GLY A 128 -6.22 -1.26 15.19
CA GLY A 128 -4.84 -1.69 15.30
C GLY A 128 -4.07 -1.85 13.98
N GLN A 129 -4.69 -1.56 12.84
CA GLN A 129 -4.08 -1.71 11.50
C GLN A 129 -3.98 -0.38 10.77
N TRP A 130 -2.83 -0.15 10.14
CA TRP A 130 -2.64 0.99 9.25
C TRP A 130 -3.22 0.69 7.88
N VAL A 131 -4.16 1.53 7.44
CA VAL A 131 -4.81 1.43 6.12
C VAL A 131 -4.85 2.77 5.42
N ILE A 132 -4.82 2.73 4.09
CA ILE A 132 -4.96 3.92 3.24
C ILE A 132 -6.43 4.31 3.21
N VAL A 133 -6.76 5.54 3.65
CA VAL A 133 -8.12 6.07 3.63
C VAL A 133 -8.36 7.06 2.50
N ALA A 134 -7.28 7.64 1.97
CA ALA A 134 -7.31 8.51 0.80
C ALA A 134 -6.05 8.32 -0.02
N ASP A 135 -6.21 8.34 -1.34
CA ASP A 135 -5.13 8.19 -2.33
C ASP A 135 -5.35 9.19 -3.46
N HIS A 136 -4.33 9.98 -3.75
CA HIS A 136 -4.26 10.79 -4.96
C HIS A 136 -3.01 10.39 -5.73
N SER A 137 -3.20 9.74 -6.84
CA SER A 137 -2.12 9.28 -7.73
C SER A 137 -2.22 9.96 -9.10
N SER A 138 -1.13 10.57 -9.53
CA SER A 138 -1.03 11.24 -10.84
C SER A 138 -0.38 10.36 -11.90
#